data_83efa08289806168c430e01c40ed0a6c
#
_entry.id   83efa08289806168c430e01c40ed0a6c
#
_cell.length_a   1.000
_cell.length_b   1.000
_cell.length_c   1.000
_cell.angle_alpha   90.00
_cell.angle_beta   90.00
_cell.angle_gamma   90.00
#
_symmetry.space_group_name_H-M   'P 1'
#
loop_
_entity.id
_entity.type
_entity.pdbx_description
1 polymer ?
#
loop_
_entity_poly.entity_id
_entity_poly.type
_entity_poly.pdbx_seq_one_letter_code
_entity_poly.pdbx_strand_id
1 'polypeptide(L)'
;MNIVKKYRSRNKKSYVLLFSILFLCTFLLTSLFVVKDSYDLYRINAAKSFYGDYDVKYTAYAYTQNKEYTDTYLDSLSYETPLPYAYKGTFDSLVSTTNFSVYPIRLIEGKFPKSNEVLIHKKYQNKYKVQDTIKLYSDQDSKVYTISGVYENLNNQLVNYSFYTATNSKKDAMYVYANLKDKSAIATLPVQDYELNSDMVVAKYHLNVEYENIFKFLILFMSVCCFLFVYSVLSVHLKKKKAFYDQLYILGMNKKKIRLYMIKEYTLLFALVECMGIGFTLLLWGLFLKWIQMNLPFSLHISKYHLIYICIWIEFSTT
;
A
#
# COMPACT_ATOMS: atom_id res chain seq x y z
N MET A 1 22.10 42.26 13.98
CA MET A 1 22.04 40.84 14.36
C MET A 1 21.99 40.56 15.87
N ASN A 2 22.64 41.33 16.72
CA ASN A 2 22.65 41.12 18.18
C ASN A 2 21.29 41.33 18.88
N ILE A 3 20.46 42.33 18.48
CA ILE A 3 19.21 42.70 19.14
C ILE A 3 18.20 41.57 19.02
N VAL A 4 18.07 40.96 17.84
CA VAL A 4 17.14 39.86 17.59
C VAL A 4 17.50 38.61 18.38
N LYS A 5 18.79 38.28 18.46
CA LYS A 5 19.30 37.16 19.26
C LYS A 5 19.01 37.35 20.74
N LYS A 6 19.16 38.57 21.24
CA LYS A 6 18.86 38.95 22.61
C LYS A 6 17.36 38.89 22.92
N TYR A 7 16.49 39.31 21.96
CA TYR A 7 15.04 39.22 22.10
C TYR A 7 14.57 37.77 22.16
N ARG A 8 15.07 36.90 21.25
CA ARG A 8 14.79 35.44 21.27
C ARG A 8 15.19 34.81 22.59
N SER A 9 16.35 35.14 23.11
CA SER A 9 16.84 34.62 24.40
C SER A 9 15.92 34.96 25.57
N ARG A 10 15.34 36.18 25.59
CA ARG A 10 14.38 36.62 26.65
C ARG A 10 12.99 35.97 26.51
N ASN A 11 12.57 35.59 25.31
CA ASN A 11 11.24 35.04 25.03
C ASN A 11 11.26 33.55 24.69
N LYS A 12 12.26 32.79 25.15
CA LYS A 12 12.41 31.35 24.85
C LYS A 12 11.14 30.55 25.08
N LYS A 13 10.42 30.78 26.20
CA LYS A 13 9.18 30.03 26.54
C LYS A 13 8.12 30.14 25.44
N SER A 14 7.95 31.33 24.83
CA SER A 14 6.95 31.55 23.78
C SER A 14 7.32 30.86 22.46
N TYR A 15 8.64 30.80 22.14
CA TYR A 15 9.11 30.06 20.98
C TYR A 15 9.02 28.54 21.18
N VAL A 16 9.34 28.06 22.38
CA VAL A 16 9.23 26.64 22.72
C VAL A 16 7.77 26.20 22.62
N LEU A 17 6.82 27.00 23.13
CA LEU A 17 5.40 26.71 23.03
C LEU A 17 4.93 26.63 21.57
N LEU A 18 5.30 27.63 20.75
CA LEU A 18 4.98 27.63 19.32
C LEU A 18 5.57 26.40 18.61
N PHE A 19 6.84 26.11 18.85
CA PHE A 19 7.51 24.93 18.32
C PHE A 19 6.80 23.63 18.71
N SER A 20 6.48 23.48 20.01
CA SER A 20 5.85 22.25 20.53
C SER A 20 4.48 22.00 19.93
N ILE A 21 3.66 23.04 19.72
CA ILE A 21 2.33 22.89 19.14
C ILE A 21 2.42 22.57 17.65
N LEU A 22 3.28 23.27 16.91
CA LEU A 22 3.52 22.97 15.50
C LEU A 22 4.01 21.54 15.33
N PHE A 23 4.98 21.13 16.16
CA PHE A 23 5.51 19.76 16.13
C PHE A 23 4.42 18.73 16.42
N LEU A 24 3.58 18.96 17.43
CA LEU A 24 2.47 18.08 17.78
C LEU A 24 1.45 17.97 16.63
N CYS A 25 1.07 19.10 16.02
CA CYS A 25 0.14 19.10 14.89
C CYS A 25 0.71 18.33 13.68
N THR A 26 1.98 18.57 13.32
CA THR A 26 2.65 17.86 12.24
C THR A 26 2.75 16.37 12.53
N PHE A 27 3.12 16.01 13.75
CA PHE A 27 3.20 14.63 14.20
C PHE A 27 1.85 13.91 14.10
N LEU A 28 0.75 14.52 14.58
CA LEU A 28 -0.59 13.94 14.57
C LEU A 28 -1.11 13.73 13.14
N LEU A 29 -0.99 14.74 12.28
CA LEU A 29 -1.43 14.64 10.88
C LEU A 29 -0.62 13.59 10.12
N THR A 30 0.71 13.60 10.25
CA THR A 30 1.57 12.62 9.60
C THR A 30 1.27 11.20 10.09
N SER A 31 1.04 11.03 11.41
CA SER A 31 0.67 9.72 11.98
C SER A 31 -0.63 9.19 11.39
N LEU A 32 -1.63 10.03 11.23
CA LEU A 32 -2.92 9.62 10.66
C LEU A 32 -2.77 9.14 9.22
N PHE A 33 -1.98 9.84 8.39
CA PHE A 33 -1.70 9.40 7.02
C PHE A 33 -0.88 8.11 6.97
N VAL A 34 0.14 7.98 7.81
CA VAL A 34 0.95 6.74 7.88
C VAL A 34 0.08 5.54 8.25
N VAL A 35 -0.83 5.70 9.23
CA VAL A 35 -1.76 4.64 9.63
C VAL A 35 -2.67 4.26 8.46
N LYS A 36 -3.29 5.24 7.81
CA LYS A 36 -4.18 4.99 6.67
C LYS A 36 -3.45 4.25 5.55
N ASP A 37 -2.35 4.79 5.06
CA ASP A 37 -1.63 4.23 3.91
C ASP A 37 -1.04 2.84 4.21
N SER A 38 -0.54 2.64 5.43
CA SER A 38 -0.01 1.34 5.85
C SER A 38 -1.12 0.29 5.98
N TYR A 39 -2.30 0.68 6.45
CA TYR A 39 -3.46 -0.21 6.54
C TYR A 39 -4.02 -0.55 5.16
N ASP A 40 -4.08 0.41 4.23
CA ASP A 40 -4.50 0.17 2.86
C ASP A 40 -3.57 -0.84 2.16
N LEU A 41 -2.26 -0.67 2.32
CA LEU A 41 -1.29 -1.62 1.78
C LEU A 41 -1.42 -3.00 2.43
N TYR A 42 -1.66 -3.06 3.73
CA TYR A 42 -1.92 -4.32 4.43
C TYR A 42 -3.16 -5.03 3.88
N ARG A 43 -4.27 -4.31 3.67
CA ARG A 43 -5.49 -4.88 3.09
C ARG A 43 -5.25 -5.47 1.70
N ILE A 44 -4.53 -4.76 0.84
CA ILE A 44 -4.18 -5.24 -0.50
C ILE A 44 -3.33 -6.51 -0.39
N ASN A 45 -2.29 -6.51 0.45
CA ASN A 45 -1.42 -7.68 0.61
C ASN A 45 -2.15 -8.87 1.24
N ALA A 46 -3.05 -8.62 2.20
CA ALA A 46 -3.89 -9.65 2.79
C ALA A 46 -4.85 -10.25 1.75
N ALA A 47 -5.50 -9.40 0.95
CA ALA A 47 -6.36 -9.86 -0.14
C ALA A 47 -5.58 -10.67 -1.18
N LYS A 48 -4.40 -10.21 -1.61
CA LYS A 48 -3.52 -10.96 -2.50
C LYS A 48 -3.15 -12.34 -1.96
N SER A 49 -2.75 -12.40 -0.70
CA SER A 49 -2.33 -13.66 -0.09
C SER A 49 -3.48 -14.65 0.10
N PHE A 50 -4.70 -14.15 0.31
CA PHE A 50 -5.87 -14.99 0.63
C PHE A 50 -6.74 -15.33 -0.56
N TYR A 51 -6.81 -14.44 -1.57
CA TYR A 51 -7.65 -14.59 -2.76
C TYR A 51 -6.88 -14.66 -4.07
N GLY A 52 -5.57 -14.39 -4.06
CA GLY A 52 -4.74 -14.31 -5.26
C GLY A 52 -4.64 -12.90 -5.85
N ASP A 53 -3.61 -12.66 -6.66
CA ASP A 53 -3.31 -11.36 -7.28
C ASP A 53 -3.97 -11.25 -8.67
N TYR A 54 -5.28 -11.16 -8.70
CA TYR A 54 -6.07 -10.89 -9.90
C TYR A 54 -7.37 -10.16 -9.53
N ASP A 55 -7.92 -9.41 -10.46
CA ASP A 55 -9.18 -8.69 -10.27
C ASP A 55 -10.37 -9.46 -10.85
N VAL A 56 -10.18 -10.10 -12.01
CA VAL A 56 -11.23 -10.84 -12.74
C VAL A 56 -10.70 -12.15 -13.29
N LYS A 57 -11.59 -13.15 -13.36
CA LYS A 57 -11.32 -14.47 -13.95
C LYS A 57 -12.36 -14.74 -15.03
N TYR A 58 -11.91 -15.09 -16.22
CA TYR A 58 -12.74 -15.47 -17.36
C TYR A 58 -12.55 -16.95 -17.69
N THR A 59 -13.56 -17.57 -18.28
CA THR A 59 -13.29 -18.75 -19.11
C THR A 59 -12.55 -18.31 -20.38
N ALA A 60 -11.66 -19.13 -20.91
CA ALA A 60 -10.90 -18.76 -22.12
C ALA A 60 -11.82 -18.50 -23.33
N TYR A 61 -12.97 -19.18 -23.40
CA TYR A 61 -14.00 -18.95 -24.40
C TYR A 61 -14.58 -17.51 -24.27
N ALA A 62 -15.03 -17.14 -23.09
CA ALA A 62 -15.60 -15.81 -22.83
C ALA A 62 -14.59 -14.69 -23.09
N TYR A 63 -13.31 -14.88 -22.67
CA TYR A 63 -12.24 -13.95 -22.96
C TYR A 63 -12.04 -13.77 -24.48
N THR A 64 -12.04 -14.88 -25.25
CA THR A 64 -11.82 -14.82 -26.70
C THR A 64 -12.96 -14.13 -27.44
N GLN A 65 -14.20 -14.34 -27.02
CA GLN A 65 -15.38 -13.66 -27.59
C GLN A 65 -15.37 -12.15 -27.38
N ASN A 66 -14.85 -11.69 -26.25
CA ASN A 66 -14.82 -10.29 -25.87
C ASN A 66 -13.41 -9.67 -25.96
N LYS A 67 -12.48 -10.25 -26.72
CA LYS A 67 -11.06 -9.93 -26.69
C LYS A 67 -10.76 -8.44 -26.95
N GLU A 68 -11.35 -7.84 -27.96
CA GLU A 68 -11.12 -6.45 -28.32
C GLU A 68 -11.53 -5.50 -27.19
N TYR A 69 -12.64 -5.80 -26.55
CA TYR A 69 -13.14 -5.04 -25.42
C TYR A 69 -12.33 -5.28 -24.16
N THR A 70 -12.03 -6.54 -23.83
CA THR A 70 -11.28 -6.91 -22.63
C THR A 70 -9.83 -6.40 -22.67
N ASP A 71 -9.15 -6.46 -23.81
CA ASP A 71 -7.77 -5.96 -23.99
C ASP A 71 -7.69 -4.43 -23.76
N THR A 72 -8.80 -3.69 -23.97
CA THR A 72 -8.87 -2.25 -23.68
C THR A 72 -8.82 -1.96 -22.19
N TYR A 73 -9.49 -2.77 -21.36
CA TYR A 73 -9.69 -2.53 -19.92
C TYR A 73 -8.82 -3.40 -19.01
N LEU A 74 -8.19 -4.46 -19.56
CA LEU A 74 -7.31 -5.35 -18.81
C LEU A 74 -5.83 -4.98 -19.00
N ASP A 75 -5.04 -5.19 -17.95
CA ASP A 75 -3.60 -4.91 -17.94
C ASP A 75 -2.82 -6.22 -18.05
N SER A 76 -2.64 -6.94 -16.96
CA SER A 76 -1.88 -8.19 -16.92
C SER A 76 -2.78 -9.40 -17.10
N LEU A 77 -2.36 -10.34 -17.96
CA LEU A 77 -3.07 -11.57 -18.24
C LEU A 77 -2.27 -12.77 -17.75
N SER A 78 -2.94 -13.70 -17.07
CA SER A 78 -2.38 -14.98 -16.64
C SER A 78 -3.30 -16.10 -17.12
N TYR A 79 -2.72 -17.15 -17.62
CA TYR A 79 -3.42 -18.27 -18.26
C TYR A 79 -3.29 -19.52 -17.39
N GLU A 80 -4.40 -20.23 -17.23
CA GLU A 80 -4.48 -21.48 -16.49
C GLU A 80 -4.98 -22.59 -17.42
N THR A 81 -4.26 -23.70 -17.43
CA THR A 81 -4.63 -24.92 -18.17
C THR A 81 -4.59 -26.11 -17.21
N PRO A 82 -5.73 -26.66 -16.81
CA PRO A 82 -5.78 -27.96 -16.13
C PRO A 82 -5.16 -29.04 -17.06
N LEU A 83 -4.26 -29.81 -16.53
CA LEU A 83 -3.65 -30.91 -17.29
C LEU A 83 -4.26 -32.25 -16.85
N PRO A 84 -4.41 -33.22 -17.77
CA PRO A 84 -5.04 -34.51 -17.48
C PRO A 84 -4.12 -35.45 -16.67
N TYR A 85 -3.24 -34.89 -15.83
CA TYR A 85 -2.31 -35.66 -15.03
C TYR A 85 -2.67 -35.56 -13.55
N ALA A 86 -2.70 -36.70 -12.88
CA ALA A 86 -2.98 -36.80 -11.46
C ALA A 86 -1.98 -37.74 -10.78
N TYR A 87 -1.89 -37.65 -9.44
CA TYR A 87 -1.13 -38.58 -8.65
C TYR A 87 -1.85 -39.95 -8.59
N LYS A 88 -1.12 -41.04 -8.70
CA LYS A 88 -1.70 -42.39 -8.79
C LYS A 88 -2.71 -42.71 -7.68
N GLY A 89 -3.93 -43.02 -8.08
CA GLY A 89 -5.02 -43.39 -7.17
C GLY A 89 -5.65 -42.24 -6.38
N THR A 90 -5.43 -40.99 -6.79
CA THR A 90 -6.01 -39.82 -6.17
C THR A 90 -6.68 -38.92 -7.21
N PHE A 91 -7.53 -38.00 -6.71
CA PHE A 91 -8.07 -36.90 -7.52
C PHE A 91 -7.14 -35.66 -7.55
N ASP A 92 -5.90 -35.82 -7.10
CA ASP A 92 -4.93 -34.73 -7.00
C ASP A 92 -4.40 -34.36 -8.39
N SER A 93 -4.97 -33.34 -8.98
CA SER A 93 -4.74 -32.89 -10.34
C SER A 93 -3.56 -31.95 -10.46
N LEU A 94 -2.98 -31.89 -11.66
CA LEU A 94 -1.94 -30.98 -12.09
C LEU A 94 -2.56 -29.82 -12.88
N VAL A 95 -2.12 -28.59 -12.57
CA VAL A 95 -2.44 -27.42 -13.36
C VAL A 95 -1.16 -26.75 -13.86
N SER A 96 -1.20 -26.24 -15.08
CA SER A 96 -0.16 -25.37 -15.61
C SER A 96 -0.62 -23.92 -15.62
N THR A 97 0.29 -23.01 -15.26
CA THR A 97 0.00 -21.58 -15.21
C THR A 97 1.15 -20.74 -15.74
N THR A 98 0.84 -19.58 -16.27
CA THR A 98 1.85 -18.57 -16.66
C THR A 98 2.30 -17.71 -15.49
N ASN A 99 1.49 -17.61 -14.42
CA ASN A 99 1.80 -16.79 -13.25
C ASN A 99 1.22 -17.41 -11.97
N PHE A 100 2.07 -17.63 -10.99
CA PHE A 100 1.69 -18.23 -9.71
C PHE A 100 1.06 -17.26 -8.72
N SER A 101 1.22 -15.94 -8.92
CA SER A 101 0.65 -14.93 -8.01
C SER A 101 -0.89 -14.90 -8.00
N VAL A 102 -1.52 -15.46 -9.05
CA VAL A 102 -3.00 -15.55 -9.13
C VAL A 102 -3.60 -16.55 -8.15
N TYR A 103 -2.78 -17.40 -7.53
CA TYR A 103 -3.24 -18.36 -6.53
C TYR A 103 -2.89 -17.92 -5.11
N PRO A 104 -3.78 -18.17 -4.15
CA PRO A 104 -3.50 -17.93 -2.74
C PRO A 104 -2.61 -19.04 -2.15
N ILE A 105 -1.40 -19.17 -2.67
CA ILE A 105 -0.43 -20.17 -2.24
C ILE A 105 0.81 -19.51 -1.66
N ARG A 106 1.38 -20.15 -0.64
CA ARG A 106 2.65 -19.75 -0.03
C ARG A 106 3.71 -20.83 -0.26
N LEU A 107 4.83 -20.44 -0.83
CA LEU A 107 5.98 -21.34 -0.94
C LEU A 107 6.59 -21.56 0.45
N ILE A 108 6.71 -22.83 0.86
CA ILE A 108 7.31 -23.23 2.13
C ILE A 108 8.80 -23.51 1.93
N GLU A 109 9.14 -24.21 0.82
CA GLU A 109 10.50 -24.66 0.54
C GLU A 109 10.74 -24.66 -0.98
N GLY A 110 11.98 -24.41 -1.41
CA GLY A 110 12.37 -24.45 -2.81
C GLY A 110 12.08 -23.19 -3.60
N LYS A 111 11.66 -23.31 -4.84
CA LYS A 111 11.39 -22.22 -5.79
C LYS A 111 10.16 -22.53 -6.65
N PHE A 112 9.59 -21.50 -7.29
CA PHE A 112 8.53 -21.69 -8.28
C PHE A 112 9.05 -22.49 -9.49
N PRO A 113 8.22 -23.40 -10.06
CA PRO A 113 8.65 -24.34 -11.10
C PRO A 113 8.89 -23.63 -12.43
N LYS A 114 9.80 -24.22 -13.20
CA LYS A 114 9.97 -23.99 -14.63
C LYS A 114 9.28 -25.12 -15.44
N SER A 115 9.41 -25.12 -16.75
CA SER A 115 8.92 -26.21 -17.56
C SER A 115 9.52 -27.56 -17.10
N ASN A 116 8.70 -28.60 -17.00
CA ASN A 116 9.04 -29.94 -16.48
C ASN A 116 9.39 -30.00 -14.99
N GLU A 117 9.26 -28.90 -14.25
CA GLU A 117 9.30 -28.87 -12.79
C GLU A 117 7.87 -28.76 -12.23
N VAL A 118 7.69 -29.19 -10.98
CA VAL A 118 6.38 -29.14 -10.31
C VAL A 118 6.51 -28.67 -8.86
N LEU A 119 5.56 -27.82 -8.42
CA LEU A 119 5.31 -27.60 -7.00
C LEU A 119 4.38 -28.68 -6.47
N ILE A 120 4.68 -29.18 -5.28
CA ILE A 120 3.83 -30.13 -4.57
C ILE A 120 3.20 -29.49 -3.34
N HIS A 121 1.96 -29.86 -3.04
CA HIS A 121 1.30 -29.44 -1.81
C HIS A 121 1.97 -30.05 -0.59
N LYS A 122 2.01 -29.34 0.55
CA LYS A 122 2.67 -29.77 1.79
C LYS A 122 2.22 -31.13 2.32
N LYS A 123 1.03 -31.62 1.96
CA LYS A 123 0.58 -32.97 2.30
C LYS A 123 1.48 -34.09 1.80
N TYR A 124 2.28 -33.80 0.76
CA TYR A 124 3.25 -34.72 0.16
C TYR A 124 4.68 -34.53 0.69
N GLN A 125 4.95 -33.54 1.55
CA GLN A 125 6.29 -33.22 2.06
C GLN A 125 6.94 -34.36 2.82
N ASN A 126 6.14 -35.21 3.50
CA ASN A 126 6.66 -36.38 4.22
C ASN A 126 7.13 -37.50 3.28
N LYS A 127 6.68 -37.50 2.02
CA LYS A 127 6.96 -38.53 1.05
C LYS A 127 8.01 -38.14 0.02
N TYR A 128 8.08 -36.85 -0.29
CA TYR A 128 8.97 -36.32 -1.32
C TYR A 128 9.69 -35.07 -0.81
N LYS A 129 10.95 -34.92 -1.30
CA LYS A 129 11.77 -33.74 -1.02
C LYS A 129 11.92 -32.87 -2.27
N VAL A 130 12.34 -31.63 -2.10
CA VAL A 130 12.74 -30.78 -3.23
C VAL A 130 13.91 -31.45 -3.99
N GLN A 131 13.86 -31.45 -5.31
CA GLN A 131 14.71 -32.12 -6.28
C GLN A 131 14.41 -33.62 -6.51
N ASP A 132 13.54 -34.27 -5.76
CA ASP A 132 13.04 -35.59 -6.10
C ASP A 132 12.22 -35.57 -7.39
N THR A 133 12.00 -36.73 -7.98
CA THR A 133 11.12 -36.88 -9.13
C THR A 133 9.79 -37.48 -8.72
N ILE A 134 8.71 -36.97 -9.30
CA ILE A 134 7.36 -37.52 -9.13
C ILE A 134 6.76 -37.89 -10.47
N LYS A 135 6.13 -39.05 -10.52
CA LYS A 135 5.44 -39.54 -11.71
C LYS A 135 3.95 -39.28 -11.57
N LEU A 136 3.39 -38.50 -12.49
CA LEU A 136 1.95 -38.20 -12.60
C LEU A 136 1.38 -38.98 -13.80
N TYR A 137 0.15 -39.42 -13.66
CA TYR A 137 -0.50 -40.35 -14.58
C TYR A 137 -1.74 -39.70 -15.20
N SER A 138 -1.94 -39.91 -16.49
CA SER A 138 -3.16 -39.64 -17.23
C SER A 138 -3.74 -41.00 -17.68
N ASP A 139 -4.96 -40.98 -18.23
CA ASP A 139 -5.60 -42.20 -18.75
C ASP A 139 -4.79 -42.91 -19.87
N GLN A 140 -4.01 -42.13 -20.63
CA GLN A 140 -3.27 -42.60 -21.78
C GLN A 140 -1.75 -42.60 -21.63
N ASP A 141 -1.22 -41.82 -20.65
CA ASP A 141 0.22 -41.58 -20.53
C ASP A 141 0.65 -41.31 -19.09
N SER A 142 1.94 -41.23 -18.86
CA SER A 142 2.51 -40.83 -17.58
C SER A 142 3.73 -39.94 -17.80
N LYS A 143 3.82 -38.87 -17.04
CA LYS A 143 4.90 -37.88 -17.14
C LYS A 143 5.65 -37.75 -15.82
N VAL A 144 6.98 -37.67 -15.91
CA VAL A 144 7.86 -37.48 -14.76
C VAL A 144 8.22 -36.00 -14.65
N TYR A 145 8.07 -35.46 -13.46
CA TYR A 145 8.43 -34.09 -13.14
C TYR A 145 9.45 -34.06 -12.02
N THR A 146 10.31 -33.03 -12.01
CA THR A 146 11.22 -32.76 -10.91
C THR A 146 10.53 -31.80 -9.94
N ILE A 147 10.56 -32.07 -8.65
CA ILE A 147 9.96 -31.25 -7.61
C ILE A 147 10.84 -30.01 -7.38
N SER A 148 10.33 -28.84 -7.70
CA SER A 148 11.04 -27.56 -7.53
C SER A 148 10.81 -26.94 -6.14
N GLY A 149 9.69 -27.26 -5.51
CA GLY A 149 9.34 -26.71 -4.19
C GLY A 149 8.07 -27.29 -3.61
N VAL A 150 7.83 -26.92 -2.38
CA VAL A 150 6.65 -27.29 -1.57
C VAL A 150 5.86 -26.05 -1.25
N TYR A 151 4.55 -26.11 -1.40
CA TYR A 151 3.64 -25.00 -1.09
C TYR A 151 2.52 -25.41 -0.13
N GLU A 152 1.91 -24.42 0.49
CA GLU A 152 0.63 -24.56 1.20
C GLU A 152 -0.41 -23.60 0.67
N ASN A 153 -1.68 -23.98 0.74
CA ASN A 153 -2.81 -23.14 0.43
C ASN A 153 -3.08 -22.21 1.61
N LEU A 154 -3.22 -20.92 1.34
CA LEU A 154 -3.64 -19.93 2.32
C LEU A 154 -5.17 -19.85 2.41
N ASN A 155 -5.87 -20.27 1.35
CA ASN A 155 -7.32 -20.39 1.31
C ASN A 155 -7.72 -21.72 0.65
N ASN A 156 -8.14 -22.66 1.46
CA ASN A 156 -8.52 -24.00 1.01
C ASN A 156 -9.82 -24.04 0.19
N GLN A 157 -10.61 -22.98 0.20
CA GLN A 157 -11.88 -22.91 -0.56
C GLN A 157 -11.66 -22.60 -2.04
N LEU A 158 -10.56 -21.91 -2.38
CA LEU A 158 -10.32 -21.43 -3.74
C LEU A 158 -9.37 -22.33 -4.55
N VAL A 159 -8.66 -23.28 -3.91
CA VAL A 159 -7.61 -24.06 -4.56
C VAL A 159 -7.87 -25.55 -4.43
N ASN A 160 -8.15 -26.19 -5.58
CA ASN A 160 -8.44 -27.62 -5.66
C ASN A 160 -7.27 -28.43 -6.27
N TYR A 161 -6.17 -27.78 -6.65
CA TYR A 161 -5.05 -28.46 -7.27
C TYR A 161 -4.01 -28.88 -6.22
N SER A 162 -3.36 -29.99 -6.47
CA SER A 162 -2.29 -30.49 -5.59
C SER A 162 -0.91 -30.32 -6.20
N PHE A 163 -0.86 -30.04 -7.51
CA PHE A 163 0.36 -29.89 -8.26
C PHE A 163 0.28 -28.68 -9.20
N TYR A 164 1.35 -27.89 -9.25
CA TYR A 164 1.45 -26.74 -10.15
C TYR A 164 2.71 -26.84 -11.00
N THR A 165 2.61 -26.57 -12.30
CA THR A 165 3.74 -26.44 -13.22
C THR A 165 3.68 -25.14 -14.00
N ALA A 166 4.83 -24.66 -14.50
CA ALA A 166 4.86 -23.46 -15.33
C ALA A 166 4.60 -23.82 -16.81
N THR A 167 3.90 -22.91 -17.49
CA THR A 167 3.75 -22.94 -18.94
C THR A 167 3.94 -21.54 -19.52
N ASN A 168 4.47 -21.48 -20.74
CA ASN A 168 4.49 -20.25 -21.54
C ASN A 168 3.41 -20.29 -22.64
N SER A 169 2.67 -21.41 -22.76
CA SER A 169 1.62 -21.57 -23.77
C SER A 169 0.35 -20.88 -23.31
N LYS A 170 -0.27 -20.15 -24.25
CA LYS A 170 -1.62 -19.58 -24.12
C LYS A 170 -2.66 -20.49 -24.81
N LYS A 171 -2.21 -21.49 -25.55
CA LYS A 171 -3.07 -22.48 -26.19
C LYS A 171 -3.66 -23.39 -25.12
N ASP A 172 -4.87 -23.78 -25.31
CA ASP A 172 -5.58 -24.73 -24.45
C ASP A 172 -5.84 -24.21 -23.02
N ALA A 173 -5.70 -22.91 -22.80
CA ALA A 173 -6.09 -22.31 -21.54
C ALA A 173 -7.59 -22.52 -21.28
N MET A 174 -7.94 -22.91 -20.06
CA MET A 174 -9.32 -23.01 -19.62
C MET A 174 -9.80 -21.73 -18.95
N TYR A 175 -8.92 -21.09 -18.20
CA TYR A 175 -9.19 -19.84 -17.49
C TYR A 175 -8.12 -18.78 -17.80
N VAL A 176 -8.60 -17.52 -17.79
CA VAL A 176 -7.77 -16.32 -17.94
C VAL A 176 -8.00 -15.43 -16.74
N TYR A 177 -6.95 -15.17 -15.99
CA TYR A 177 -6.96 -14.21 -14.88
C TYR A 177 -6.39 -12.89 -15.35
N ALA A 178 -7.00 -11.80 -14.96
CA ALA A 178 -6.58 -10.48 -15.39
C ALA A 178 -6.68 -9.45 -14.26
N ASN A 179 -5.81 -8.44 -14.33
CA ASN A 179 -5.93 -7.23 -13.55
C ASN A 179 -6.57 -6.12 -14.38
N LEU A 180 -7.40 -5.29 -13.75
CA LEU A 180 -8.02 -4.13 -14.37
C LEU A 180 -7.02 -2.96 -14.45
N LYS A 181 -7.08 -2.17 -15.52
CA LYS A 181 -6.25 -0.98 -15.67
C LYS A 181 -6.58 0.10 -14.64
N ASP A 182 -7.86 0.28 -14.39
CA ASP A 182 -8.34 1.27 -13.44
C ASP A 182 -9.74 0.91 -12.88
N LYS A 183 -10.22 1.73 -11.94
CA LYS A 183 -11.52 1.57 -11.29
C LYS A 183 -12.70 1.69 -12.26
N SER A 184 -12.59 2.48 -13.31
CA SER A 184 -13.69 2.72 -14.25
C SER A 184 -14.00 1.47 -15.08
N ALA A 185 -12.99 0.61 -15.26
CA ALA A 185 -13.14 -0.66 -15.96
C ALA A 185 -14.15 -1.60 -15.29
N ILE A 186 -14.35 -1.49 -13.97
CA ILE A 186 -15.31 -2.33 -13.23
C ILE A 186 -16.74 -2.13 -13.77
N ALA A 187 -17.13 -0.87 -14.03
CA ALA A 187 -18.47 -0.53 -14.48
C ALA A 187 -18.73 -0.89 -15.95
N THR A 188 -17.67 -1.13 -16.71
CA THR A 188 -17.72 -1.35 -18.16
C THR A 188 -17.54 -2.81 -18.56
N LEU A 189 -17.16 -3.68 -17.60
CA LEU A 189 -17.03 -5.11 -17.87
C LEU A 189 -18.37 -5.73 -18.29
N PRO A 190 -18.39 -6.64 -19.29
CA PRO A 190 -19.59 -7.35 -19.68
C PRO A 190 -20.08 -8.26 -18.54
N VAL A 191 -21.32 -8.09 -18.10
CA VAL A 191 -21.86 -8.65 -16.84
C VAL A 191 -21.96 -10.19 -16.83
N GLN A 192 -21.82 -10.88 -17.95
CA GLN A 192 -22.28 -12.28 -18.04
C GLN A 192 -21.20 -13.36 -18.02
N ASP A 193 -19.91 -13.03 -18.16
CA ASP A 193 -18.93 -14.07 -18.45
C ASP A 193 -17.64 -14.02 -17.59
N TYR A 194 -17.67 -13.36 -16.46
CA TYR A 194 -16.51 -13.26 -15.56
C TYR A 194 -16.86 -13.47 -14.09
N GLU A 195 -15.88 -13.94 -13.36
CA GLU A 195 -15.90 -14.04 -11.91
C GLU A 195 -15.01 -12.91 -11.32
N LEU A 196 -15.62 -12.03 -10.52
CA LEU A 196 -14.92 -10.92 -9.87
C LEU A 196 -14.30 -11.39 -8.57
N ASN A 197 -13.00 -11.13 -8.38
CA ASN A 197 -12.35 -11.25 -7.09
C ASN A 197 -12.71 -10.03 -6.22
N SER A 198 -13.92 -10.08 -5.63
CA SER A 198 -14.54 -8.94 -4.95
C SER A 198 -13.66 -8.37 -3.84
N ASP A 199 -13.05 -9.23 -3.03
CA ASP A 199 -12.22 -8.79 -1.89
C ASP A 199 -10.94 -8.08 -2.34
N MET A 200 -10.29 -8.60 -3.40
CA MET A 200 -9.13 -7.96 -4.00
C MET A 200 -9.49 -6.62 -4.63
N VAL A 201 -10.58 -6.56 -5.38
CA VAL A 201 -11.07 -5.35 -6.06
C VAL A 201 -11.47 -4.28 -5.03
N VAL A 202 -12.19 -4.67 -3.96
CA VAL A 202 -12.57 -3.75 -2.89
C VAL A 202 -11.33 -3.19 -2.17
N ALA A 203 -10.33 -4.03 -1.92
CA ALA A 203 -9.09 -3.58 -1.27
C ALA A 203 -8.27 -2.65 -2.18
N LYS A 204 -8.06 -3.05 -3.45
CA LYS A 204 -7.18 -2.36 -4.42
C LYS A 204 -7.75 -1.02 -4.87
N TYR A 205 -9.05 -0.93 -5.10
CA TYR A 205 -9.70 0.27 -5.63
C TYR A 205 -10.43 1.11 -4.58
N HIS A 206 -10.19 0.83 -3.30
CA HIS A 206 -10.78 1.57 -2.18
C HIS A 206 -12.31 1.69 -2.25
N LEU A 207 -12.99 0.58 -2.58
CA LEU A 207 -14.45 0.57 -2.76
C LEU A 207 -15.23 0.50 -1.45
N ASN A 208 -14.57 0.31 -0.31
CA ASN A 208 -15.23 0.38 0.99
C ASN A 208 -15.51 1.84 1.35
N VAL A 209 -16.70 2.32 0.97
CA VAL A 209 -17.13 3.73 1.11
C VAL A 209 -17.16 4.16 2.57
N GLU A 210 -17.60 3.31 3.48
CA GLU A 210 -17.70 3.63 4.91
C GLU A 210 -16.31 3.90 5.51
N TYR A 211 -15.37 2.98 5.28
CA TYR A 211 -13.99 3.11 5.71
C TYR A 211 -13.33 4.39 5.16
N GLU A 212 -13.45 4.62 3.85
CA GLU A 212 -12.89 5.81 3.20
C GLU A 212 -13.49 7.11 3.75
N ASN A 213 -14.79 7.14 4.00
CA ASN A 213 -15.47 8.31 4.55
C ASN A 213 -15.06 8.60 6.01
N ILE A 214 -14.87 7.56 6.82
CA ILE A 214 -14.38 7.71 8.20
C ILE A 214 -12.99 8.37 8.18
N PHE A 215 -12.07 7.89 7.35
CA PHE A 215 -10.73 8.49 7.27
C PHE A 215 -10.75 9.91 6.71
N LYS A 216 -11.55 10.19 5.67
CA LYS A 216 -11.73 11.56 5.16
C LYS A 216 -12.25 12.50 6.23
N PHE A 217 -13.24 12.07 6.99
CA PHE A 217 -13.78 12.85 8.11
C PHE A 217 -12.71 13.10 9.20
N LEU A 218 -11.96 12.06 9.60
CA LEU A 218 -10.90 12.19 10.60
C LEU A 218 -9.80 13.14 10.14
N ILE A 219 -9.35 13.04 8.88
CA ILE A 219 -8.34 13.93 8.30
C ILE A 219 -8.84 15.38 8.31
N LEU A 220 -10.08 15.63 7.85
CA LEU A 220 -10.67 16.95 7.82
C LEU A 220 -10.78 17.52 9.25
N PHE A 221 -11.33 16.75 10.18
CA PHE A 221 -11.50 17.15 11.57
C PHE A 221 -10.16 17.48 12.23
N MET A 222 -9.17 16.61 12.11
CA MET A 222 -7.82 16.84 12.65
C MET A 222 -7.16 18.06 12.02
N SER A 223 -7.32 18.27 10.70
CA SER A 223 -6.77 19.45 10.01
C SER A 223 -7.38 20.74 10.55
N VAL A 224 -8.69 20.80 10.76
CA VAL A 224 -9.38 21.97 11.34
C VAL A 224 -8.91 22.20 12.78
N CYS A 225 -8.85 21.18 13.61
CA CYS A 225 -8.35 21.31 14.99
C CYS A 225 -6.91 21.83 15.03
N CYS A 226 -6.03 21.25 14.26
CA CYS A 226 -4.63 21.69 14.17
C CYS A 226 -4.52 23.13 13.67
N PHE A 227 -5.31 23.53 12.67
CA PHE A 227 -5.34 24.91 12.18
C PHE A 227 -5.75 25.88 13.30
N LEU A 228 -6.81 25.59 14.04
CA LEU A 228 -7.27 26.44 15.16
C LEU A 228 -6.21 26.55 16.26
N PHE A 229 -5.52 25.46 16.60
CA PHE A 229 -4.44 25.48 17.58
C PHE A 229 -3.24 26.34 17.11
N VAL A 230 -2.79 26.12 15.88
CA VAL A 230 -1.67 26.90 15.30
C VAL A 230 -2.04 28.37 15.23
N TYR A 231 -3.22 28.70 14.71
CA TYR A 231 -3.71 30.10 14.64
C TYR A 231 -3.76 30.76 16.02
N SER A 232 -4.32 30.08 17.02
CA SER A 232 -4.43 30.63 18.39
C SER A 232 -3.04 30.96 18.97
N VAL A 233 -2.10 30.00 18.89
CA VAL A 233 -0.76 30.18 19.47
C VAL A 233 0.06 31.20 18.69
N LEU A 234 -0.03 31.16 17.36
CA LEU A 234 0.64 32.15 16.50
C LEU A 234 0.15 33.56 16.79
N SER A 235 -1.20 33.76 16.94
CA SER A 235 -1.79 35.04 17.27
C SER A 235 -1.27 35.58 18.61
N VAL A 236 -1.21 34.75 19.65
CA VAL A 236 -0.65 35.14 20.95
C VAL A 236 0.83 35.48 20.82
N HIS A 237 1.59 34.69 20.07
CA HIS A 237 3.00 34.93 19.86
C HIS A 237 3.27 36.24 19.10
N LEU A 238 2.50 36.53 18.05
CA LEU A 238 2.59 37.78 17.27
C LEU A 238 2.22 39.01 18.12
N LYS A 239 1.16 38.91 18.95
CA LYS A 239 0.79 40.01 19.87
C LYS A 239 1.94 40.34 20.82
N LYS A 240 2.60 39.32 21.38
CA LYS A 240 3.78 39.55 22.27
C LYS A 240 4.96 40.18 21.53
N LYS A 241 5.11 39.90 20.22
CA LYS A 241 6.19 40.49 19.41
C LYS A 241 5.89 41.88 18.86
N LYS A 242 4.64 42.33 18.89
CA LYS A 242 4.24 43.63 18.34
C LYS A 242 5.12 44.75 18.86
N ALA A 243 5.31 44.85 20.18
CA ALA A 243 6.15 45.88 20.80
C ALA A 243 7.60 45.89 20.27
N PHE A 244 8.16 44.71 19.99
CA PHE A 244 9.49 44.60 19.40
C PHE A 244 9.53 45.11 17.96
N TYR A 245 8.52 44.82 17.15
CA TYR A 245 8.44 45.29 15.77
C TYR A 245 8.18 46.81 15.71
N ASP A 246 7.38 47.34 16.64
CA ASP A 246 7.17 48.78 16.77
C ASP A 246 8.48 49.51 17.15
N GLN A 247 9.31 48.93 18.01
CA GLN A 247 10.65 49.48 18.32
C GLN A 247 11.55 49.47 17.07
N LEU A 248 11.54 48.40 16.25
CA LEU A 248 12.33 48.37 15.01
C LEU A 248 11.87 49.44 14.00
N TYR A 249 10.56 49.70 13.97
CA TYR A 249 9.99 50.78 13.14
C TYR A 249 10.44 52.17 13.63
N ILE A 250 10.42 52.44 14.92
CA ILE A 250 10.90 53.69 15.53
C ILE A 250 12.41 53.88 15.23
N LEU A 251 13.19 52.78 15.20
CA LEU A 251 14.60 52.81 14.84
C LEU A 251 14.86 53.01 13.33
N GLY A 252 13.80 53.34 12.55
CA GLY A 252 13.91 53.69 11.12
C GLY A 252 13.83 52.49 10.15
N MET A 253 13.48 51.30 10.62
CA MET A 253 13.31 50.16 9.74
C MET A 253 11.99 50.27 8.93
N ASN A 254 12.06 50.19 7.60
CA ASN A 254 10.88 50.24 6.74
C ASN A 254 9.92 49.07 7.00
N LYS A 255 8.60 49.33 7.02
CA LYS A 255 7.53 48.35 7.23
C LYS A 255 7.68 47.13 6.32
N LYS A 256 8.06 47.31 5.02
CA LYS A 256 8.31 46.20 4.09
C LYS A 256 9.44 45.28 4.54
N LYS A 257 10.54 45.85 5.07
CA LYS A 257 11.69 45.07 5.61
C LYS A 257 11.30 44.33 6.87
N ILE A 258 10.49 44.92 7.76
CA ILE A 258 10.00 44.24 8.97
C ILE A 258 9.11 43.05 8.59
N ARG A 259 8.18 43.22 7.64
CA ARG A 259 7.31 42.14 7.14
C ARG A 259 8.13 40.99 6.53
N LEU A 260 9.06 41.32 5.64
CA LEU A 260 9.93 40.32 5.01
C LEU A 260 10.75 39.54 6.06
N TYR A 261 11.23 40.24 7.08
CA TYR A 261 11.96 39.64 8.17
C TYR A 261 11.08 38.64 8.97
N MET A 262 9.82 39.04 9.26
CA MET A 262 8.85 38.19 9.92
C MET A 262 8.58 36.92 9.10
N ILE A 263 8.24 37.07 7.83
CA ILE A 263 7.97 35.94 6.91
C ILE A 263 9.18 34.98 6.94
N LYS A 264 10.37 35.49 6.68
CA LYS A 264 11.58 34.64 6.66
C LYS A 264 11.85 33.91 7.98
N GLU A 265 11.59 34.56 9.12
CA GLU A 265 11.78 33.95 10.44
C GLU A 265 10.79 32.80 10.66
N TYR A 266 9.51 33.00 10.34
CA TYR A 266 8.49 31.98 10.54
C TYR A 266 8.60 30.85 9.53
N THR A 267 8.81 31.13 8.24
CA THR A 267 9.01 30.08 7.21
C THR A 267 10.16 29.14 7.58
N LEU A 268 11.28 29.70 8.05
CA LEU A 268 12.42 28.86 8.47
C LEU A 268 12.05 27.99 9.70
N LEU A 269 11.32 28.56 10.67
CA LEU A 269 10.91 27.83 11.86
C LEU A 269 9.91 26.73 11.51
N PHE A 270 8.93 27.01 10.65
CA PHE A 270 7.94 26.03 10.19
C PHE A 270 8.62 24.89 9.42
N ALA A 271 9.41 25.20 8.41
CA ALA A 271 10.12 24.17 7.64
C ALA A 271 10.98 23.24 8.54
N LEU A 272 11.62 23.79 9.55
CA LEU A 272 12.44 23.02 10.48
C LEU A 272 11.58 22.08 11.34
N VAL A 273 10.43 22.60 11.85
CA VAL A 273 9.50 21.81 12.66
C VAL A 273 8.83 20.72 11.84
N GLU A 274 8.47 21.00 10.58
CA GLU A 274 7.93 20.01 9.64
C GLU A 274 8.89 18.84 9.43
N CYS A 275 10.11 19.15 9.02
CA CYS A 275 11.12 18.11 8.81
C CYS A 275 11.34 17.25 10.06
N MET A 276 11.37 17.89 11.24
CA MET A 276 11.51 17.17 12.50
C MET A 276 10.25 16.36 12.84
N GLY A 277 9.05 16.91 12.66
CA GLY A 277 7.80 16.23 12.93
C GLY A 277 7.59 15.01 12.04
N ILE A 278 7.79 15.14 10.73
CA ILE A 278 7.70 14.04 9.77
C ILE A 278 8.78 12.97 10.08
N GLY A 279 10.04 13.40 10.26
CA GLY A 279 11.13 12.48 10.56
C GLY A 279 10.90 11.70 11.86
N PHE A 280 10.41 12.36 12.90
CA PHE A 280 10.09 11.72 14.18
C PHE A 280 8.92 10.74 14.05
N THR A 281 7.88 11.10 13.29
CA THR A 281 6.75 10.20 13.01
C THR A 281 7.22 8.93 12.31
N LEU A 282 7.98 9.07 11.23
CA LEU A 282 8.48 7.92 10.48
C LEU A 282 9.38 7.03 11.34
N LEU A 283 10.20 7.62 12.20
CA LEU A 283 11.06 6.88 13.13
C LEU A 283 10.23 6.11 14.16
N LEU A 284 9.28 6.77 14.83
CA LEU A 284 8.42 6.12 15.83
C LEU A 284 7.56 5.01 15.24
N TRP A 285 6.90 5.30 14.10
CA TRP A 285 6.09 4.29 13.42
C TRP A 285 6.95 3.15 12.86
N GLY A 286 8.17 3.44 12.38
CA GLY A 286 9.12 2.41 11.96
C GLY A 286 9.53 1.48 13.11
N LEU A 287 9.81 2.03 14.30
CA LEU A 287 10.11 1.24 15.49
C LEU A 287 8.91 0.46 15.98
N PHE A 288 7.73 1.09 16.03
CA PHE A 288 6.48 0.47 16.46
C PHE A 288 6.07 -0.67 15.53
N LEU A 289 6.16 -0.47 14.21
CA LEU A 289 5.85 -1.50 13.23
C LEU A 289 6.86 -2.64 13.27
N LYS A 290 8.14 -2.36 13.48
CA LYS A 290 9.14 -3.42 13.66
C LYS A 290 8.83 -4.28 14.90
N TRP A 291 8.30 -3.67 15.94
CA TRP A 291 7.82 -4.39 17.13
C TRP A 291 6.56 -5.21 16.84
N ILE A 292 5.59 -4.67 16.07
CA ILE A 292 4.36 -5.39 15.64
C ILE A 292 4.67 -6.44 14.57
N GLN A 293 5.62 -6.20 13.65
CA GLN A 293 6.00 -7.15 12.59
C GLN A 293 6.49 -8.50 13.13
N MET A 294 6.90 -8.56 14.38
CA MET A 294 7.12 -9.84 15.05
C MET A 294 5.83 -10.69 15.11
N ASN A 295 4.63 -10.07 14.93
CA ASN A 295 3.33 -10.71 15.04
C ASN A 295 2.39 -10.51 13.83
N LEU A 296 2.62 -9.49 12.98
CA LEU A 296 1.74 -9.16 11.85
C LEU A 296 2.54 -8.60 10.66
N PRO A 297 2.17 -8.94 9.41
CA PRO A 297 2.89 -8.49 8.20
C PRO A 297 2.54 -7.06 7.79
N PHE A 298 2.66 -6.08 8.68
CA PHE A 298 2.50 -4.68 8.37
C PHE A 298 3.78 -4.08 7.80
N SER A 299 3.67 -3.26 6.77
CA SER A 299 4.77 -2.45 6.24
C SER A 299 4.47 -0.96 6.38
N LEU A 300 5.50 -0.17 6.70
CA LEU A 300 5.39 1.28 6.74
C LEU A 300 5.20 1.81 5.31
N HIS A 301 4.14 2.56 5.09
CA HIS A 301 3.90 3.24 3.83
C HIS A 301 3.32 4.64 4.07
N ILE A 302 3.74 5.60 3.25
CA ILE A 302 3.12 6.91 3.15
C ILE A 302 3.15 7.34 1.67
N SER A 303 2.00 7.73 1.15
CA SER A 303 1.91 8.13 -0.25
C SER A 303 2.55 9.51 -0.47
N LYS A 304 3.09 9.72 -1.68
CA LYS A 304 3.65 11.02 -2.08
C LYS A 304 2.61 12.15 -2.00
N TYR A 305 1.35 11.83 -2.29
CA TYR A 305 0.24 12.81 -2.23
C TYR A 305 -0.01 13.29 -0.80
N HIS A 306 0.07 12.40 0.19
CA HIS A 306 -0.11 12.76 1.59
C HIS A 306 1.05 13.60 2.14
N LEU A 307 2.28 13.33 1.70
CA LEU A 307 3.43 14.20 2.02
C LEU A 307 3.24 15.61 1.45
N ILE A 308 2.83 15.72 0.18
CA ILE A 308 2.53 17.01 -0.46
C ILE A 308 1.40 17.73 0.29
N TYR A 309 0.33 17.03 0.69
CA TYR A 309 -0.77 17.60 1.45
C TYR A 309 -0.30 18.20 2.78
N ILE A 310 0.55 17.49 3.52
CA ILE A 310 1.12 17.96 4.78
C ILE A 310 1.92 19.26 4.54
N CYS A 311 2.77 19.29 3.52
CA CYS A 311 3.58 20.48 3.18
C CYS A 311 2.68 21.68 2.80
N ILE A 312 1.69 21.49 1.93
CA ILE A 312 0.74 22.54 1.53
C ILE A 312 -0.07 23.03 2.73
N TRP A 313 -0.55 22.12 3.57
CA TRP A 313 -1.33 22.48 4.75
C TRP A 313 -0.56 23.42 5.70
N ILE A 314 0.73 23.15 5.87
CA ILE A 314 1.58 23.96 6.75
C ILE A 314 1.91 25.31 6.11
N GLU A 315 2.20 25.36 4.80
CA GLU A 315 2.36 26.65 4.10
C GLU A 315 1.09 27.50 4.21
N PHE A 316 -0.08 26.90 4.01
CA PHE A 316 -1.36 27.62 4.13
C PHE A 316 -1.64 28.14 5.54
N SER A 317 -1.24 27.41 6.58
CA SER A 317 -1.40 27.86 7.97
C SER A 317 -0.42 28.96 8.37
N THR A 318 0.55 29.30 7.52
CA THR A 318 1.56 30.36 7.76
C THR A 318 1.31 31.65 7.00
N THR A 319 0.46 31.65 5.96
CA THR A 319 0.05 32.82 5.21
C THR A 319 -1.15 33.49 5.85
#